data_0d0e1d987a5cff6572c1758af2dded6d
#
_entry.id   0d0e1d987a5cff6572c1758af2dded6d
#
_cell.length_a   1.000
_cell.length_b   1.000
_cell.length_c   1.000
_cell.angle_alpha   90.00
_cell.angle_beta   90.00
_cell.angle_gamma   90.00
#
_symmetry.space_group_name_H-M   'P 1'
#
loop_
_entity.id
_entity.type
_entity.pdbx_description
1 polymer ?
#
loop_
_entity_poly.entity_id
_entity_poly.type
_entity_poly.pdbx_seq_one_letter_code
_entity_poly.pdbx_strand_id
1 'polypeptide(L)'
;MQIAFSGRLGSGKSTVCAILRDTYGYEIYSTGTVQRKVAEDMGISTLELNERMTKDPTLDHIIDDAVVKLSREKSGSQIVYDSRMAWHFAENTFKVYMYVDPTIAAKRVFNADRGDVEKYASEEDALNQLNARGNEENKRFKKIYNVDNFDYSNYHLIIDSTTPSPEQIADAIAKGAKDFEENPYTDTKMLVSPFVVFPTAPYGTDDEEEIVITLVDSVHYCVKGHNKLAALQLCGSAFAHATFQKNAPITPDKTLFKEYEKAANFKFFTNI
;
A
#
# COMPACT_ATOMS: atom_id res chain seq x y z
N MET A 1 -4.71 12.35 -14.42
CA MET A 1 -5.18 11.03 -13.91
C MET A 1 -5.53 11.09 -12.44
N GLN A 2 -6.66 10.49 -12.02
CA GLN A 2 -7.02 10.35 -10.60
C GLN A 2 -6.34 9.11 -10.00
N ILE A 3 -6.00 9.14 -8.71
CA ILE A 3 -5.32 8.07 -7.99
C ILE A 3 -6.18 7.60 -6.81
N ALA A 4 -6.50 6.31 -6.75
CA ALA A 4 -7.06 5.69 -5.55
C ALA A 4 -5.90 5.13 -4.71
N PHE A 5 -5.61 5.77 -3.56
CA PHE A 5 -4.43 5.49 -2.77
C PHE A 5 -4.78 4.82 -1.44
N SER A 6 -4.60 3.53 -1.40
CA SER A 6 -4.73 2.69 -0.21
C SER A 6 -3.34 2.30 0.33
N GLY A 7 -3.29 1.57 1.42
CA GLY A 7 -2.04 1.05 1.93
C GLY A 7 -2.09 0.62 3.39
N ARG A 8 -1.01 -0.02 3.83
CA ARG A 8 -0.87 -0.55 5.19
C ARG A 8 -0.79 0.58 6.22
N LEU A 9 -1.27 0.34 7.43
CA LEU A 9 -1.06 1.22 8.58
C LEU A 9 0.43 1.41 8.83
N GLY A 10 0.85 2.65 9.11
CA GLY A 10 2.26 2.97 9.33
C GLY A 10 3.11 3.10 8.06
N SER A 11 2.53 2.95 6.85
CA SER A 11 3.28 3.08 5.59
C SER A 11 3.77 4.50 5.28
N GLY A 12 3.26 5.54 5.94
CA GLY A 12 3.65 6.92 5.65
C GLY A 12 2.83 7.59 4.55
N LYS A 13 1.66 7.07 4.23
CA LYS A 13 0.75 7.55 3.19
C LYS A 13 0.50 9.06 3.23
N SER A 14 0.24 9.62 4.41
CA SER A 14 -0.03 11.06 4.58
C SER A 14 1.16 11.94 4.16
N THR A 15 2.39 11.50 4.40
CA THR A 15 3.60 12.21 3.97
C THR A 15 3.71 12.21 2.45
N VAL A 16 3.48 11.06 1.82
CA VAL A 16 3.49 10.93 0.35
C VAL A 16 2.36 11.75 -0.27
N CYS A 17 1.15 11.76 0.32
CA CYS A 17 0.06 12.62 -0.12
C CYS A 17 0.42 14.11 -0.07
N ALA A 18 1.14 14.56 0.99
CA ALA A 18 1.60 15.95 1.07
C ALA A 18 2.57 16.29 -0.08
N ILE A 19 3.51 15.39 -0.41
CA ILE A 19 4.44 15.60 -1.52
C ILE A 19 3.70 15.58 -2.87
N LEU A 20 2.75 14.66 -3.08
CA LEU A 20 1.92 14.63 -4.29
C LEU A 20 1.14 15.92 -4.47
N ARG A 21 0.64 16.53 -3.38
CA ARG A 21 -0.02 17.83 -3.41
C ARG A 21 0.96 18.95 -3.73
N ASP A 22 2.05 19.07 -2.98
CA ASP A 22 2.92 20.23 -2.96
C ASP A 22 3.88 20.26 -4.17
N THR A 23 4.28 19.09 -4.68
CA THR A 23 5.23 18.98 -5.79
C THR A 23 4.55 18.67 -7.12
N TYR A 24 3.49 17.85 -7.12
CA TYR A 24 2.85 17.37 -8.35
C TYR A 24 1.46 17.97 -8.60
N GLY A 25 0.96 18.82 -7.69
CA GLY A 25 -0.29 19.56 -7.87
C GLY A 25 -1.56 18.72 -7.70
N TYR A 26 -1.48 17.57 -7.05
CA TYR A 26 -2.66 16.76 -6.77
C TYR A 26 -3.53 17.37 -5.68
N GLU A 27 -4.84 17.40 -5.90
CA GLU A 27 -5.83 17.65 -4.84
C GLU A 27 -5.99 16.39 -3.98
N ILE A 28 -5.95 16.51 -2.64
CA ILE A 28 -6.04 15.34 -1.76
C ILE A 28 -7.42 15.27 -1.10
N TYR A 29 -8.13 14.19 -1.38
CA TYR A 29 -9.40 13.85 -0.73
C TYR A 29 -9.22 12.66 0.21
N SER A 30 -9.09 12.96 1.50
CA SER A 30 -9.10 11.93 2.55
C SER A 30 -10.54 11.55 2.92
N THR A 31 -10.73 10.38 3.58
CA THR A 31 -12.02 10.00 4.15
C THR A 31 -12.60 11.11 5.03
N GLY A 32 -11.78 11.76 5.86
CA GLY A 32 -12.22 12.88 6.68
C GLY A 32 -12.65 14.13 5.87
N THR A 33 -12.03 14.38 4.72
CA THR A 33 -12.44 15.46 3.81
C THR A 33 -13.81 15.16 3.18
N VAL A 34 -14.00 13.92 2.74
CA VAL A 34 -15.31 13.47 2.19
C VAL A 34 -16.39 13.55 3.26
N GLN A 35 -16.13 13.09 4.48
CA GLN A 35 -17.08 13.18 5.59
C GLN A 35 -17.50 14.63 5.90
N ARG A 36 -16.54 15.57 5.92
CA ARG A 36 -16.88 17.00 6.12
C ARG A 36 -17.80 17.53 5.04
N LYS A 37 -17.51 17.19 3.76
CA LYS A 37 -18.34 17.60 2.64
C LYS A 37 -19.75 17.01 2.72
N VAL A 38 -19.87 15.73 3.04
CA VAL A 38 -21.18 15.07 3.24
C VAL A 38 -21.97 15.73 4.39
N ALA A 39 -21.32 16.02 5.52
CA ALA A 39 -21.93 16.71 6.64
C ALA A 39 -22.44 18.10 6.25
N GLU A 40 -21.64 18.87 5.48
CA GLU A 40 -22.02 20.18 4.95
C GLU A 40 -23.24 20.07 4.02
N ASP A 41 -23.23 19.13 3.08
CA ASP A 41 -24.34 18.88 2.13
C ASP A 41 -25.64 18.46 2.88
N MET A 42 -25.52 17.79 4.02
CA MET A 42 -26.64 17.41 4.90
C MET A 42 -27.05 18.52 5.88
N GLY A 43 -26.33 19.63 5.96
CA GLY A 43 -26.61 20.72 6.91
C GLY A 43 -26.36 20.35 8.37
N ILE A 44 -25.46 19.39 8.67
CA ILE A 44 -25.13 18.92 10.01
C ILE A 44 -23.63 19.06 10.29
N SER A 45 -23.22 18.93 11.55
CA SER A 45 -21.79 18.88 11.89
C SER A 45 -21.17 17.52 11.56
N THR A 46 -19.84 17.49 11.33
CA THR A 46 -19.11 16.23 11.16
C THR A 46 -19.22 15.32 12.38
N LEU A 47 -19.30 15.91 13.59
CA LEU A 47 -19.52 15.16 14.82
C LEU A 47 -20.87 14.44 14.79
N GLU A 48 -21.93 15.18 14.45
CA GLU A 48 -23.28 14.61 14.34
C GLU A 48 -23.36 13.52 13.25
N LEU A 49 -22.69 13.70 12.11
CA LEU A 49 -22.59 12.67 11.08
C LEU A 49 -21.92 11.40 11.63
N ASN A 50 -20.80 11.53 12.34
CA ASN A 50 -20.11 10.39 12.94
C ASN A 50 -20.95 9.67 14.01
N GLU A 51 -21.70 10.42 14.83
CA GLU A 51 -22.63 9.83 15.81
C GLU A 51 -23.74 9.04 15.11
N ARG A 52 -24.29 9.57 14.02
CA ARG A 52 -25.31 8.89 13.21
C ARG A 52 -24.75 7.63 12.58
N MET A 53 -23.57 7.67 11.99
CA MET A 53 -22.88 6.51 11.38
C MET A 53 -22.55 5.42 12.40
N THR A 54 -22.20 5.80 13.63
CA THR A 54 -21.97 4.83 14.73
C THR A 54 -23.26 4.07 15.11
N LYS A 55 -24.41 4.74 15.05
CA LYS A 55 -25.73 4.16 15.37
C LYS A 55 -26.32 3.38 14.20
N ASP A 56 -26.01 3.79 12.99
CA ASP A 56 -26.53 3.20 11.76
C ASP A 56 -25.39 2.96 10.74
N PRO A 57 -24.82 1.74 10.71
CA PRO A 57 -23.76 1.40 9.78
C PRO A 57 -24.15 1.50 8.29
N THR A 58 -25.46 1.58 7.97
CA THR A 58 -25.90 1.78 6.59
C THR A 58 -25.51 3.15 6.04
N LEU A 59 -25.25 4.11 6.93
CA LEU A 59 -24.75 5.44 6.57
C LEU A 59 -23.30 5.45 6.06
N ASP A 60 -22.54 4.37 6.26
CA ASP A 60 -21.20 4.22 5.65
C ASP A 60 -21.31 4.36 4.12
N HIS A 61 -22.38 3.84 3.51
CA HIS A 61 -22.64 3.96 2.08
C HIS A 61 -22.77 5.41 1.57
N ILE A 62 -23.14 6.36 2.43
CA ILE A 62 -23.20 7.77 2.05
C ILE A 62 -21.81 8.30 1.70
N ILE A 63 -20.80 7.87 2.45
CA ILE A 63 -19.39 8.24 2.17
C ILE A 63 -18.91 7.57 0.90
N ASP A 64 -19.27 6.29 0.72
CA ASP A 64 -18.91 5.52 -0.47
C ASP A 64 -19.52 6.14 -1.73
N ASP A 65 -20.81 6.46 -1.71
CA ASP A 65 -21.53 7.13 -2.79
C ASP A 65 -20.95 8.52 -3.09
N ALA A 66 -20.54 9.27 -2.06
CA ALA A 66 -19.87 10.54 -2.23
C ALA A 66 -18.52 10.40 -2.96
N VAL A 67 -17.75 9.35 -2.68
CA VAL A 67 -16.50 9.05 -3.39
C VAL A 67 -16.78 8.71 -4.86
N VAL A 68 -17.79 7.86 -5.12
CA VAL A 68 -18.21 7.51 -6.50
C VAL A 68 -18.60 8.77 -7.26
N LYS A 69 -19.50 9.60 -6.69
CA LYS A 69 -19.97 10.85 -7.30
C LYS A 69 -18.80 11.79 -7.58
N LEU A 70 -17.93 12.01 -6.60
CA LEU A 70 -16.78 12.90 -6.72
C LEU A 70 -15.83 12.44 -7.84
N SER A 71 -15.56 11.12 -7.94
CA SER A 71 -14.67 10.57 -8.98
C SER A 71 -15.22 10.78 -10.40
N ARG A 72 -16.54 10.76 -10.57
CA ARG A 72 -17.21 11.04 -11.85
C ARG A 72 -17.20 12.53 -12.20
N GLU A 73 -17.59 13.37 -11.24
CA GLU A 73 -17.69 14.83 -11.44
C GLU A 73 -16.33 15.49 -11.70
N LYS A 74 -15.27 14.94 -11.09
CA LYS A 74 -13.89 15.41 -11.22
C LYS A 74 -13.07 14.62 -12.23
N SER A 75 -13.70 13.88 -13.14
CA SER A 75 -12.99 13.11 -14.17
C SER A 75 -12.02 14.01 -14.95
N GLY A 76 -10.79 13.51 -15.18
CA GLY A 76 -9.72 14.28 -15.82
C GLY A 76 -8.91 15.20 -14.89
N SER A 77 -9.32 15.39 -13.63
CA SER A 77 -8.55 16.16 -12.64
C SER A 77 -7.44 15.31 -12.00
N GLN A 78 -6.42 16.00 -11.45
CA GLN A 78 -5.36 15.36 -10.66
C GLN A 78 -5.78 15.27 -9.19
N ILE A 79 -6.35 14.14 -8.80
CA ILE A 79 -6.88 13.90 -7.46
C ILE A 79 -6.29 12.63 -6.88
N VAL A 80 -5.96 12.65 -5.59
CA VAL A 80 -5.65 11.47 -4.79
C VAL A 80 -6.78 11.24 -3.80
N TYR A 81 -7.43 10.09 -3.89
CA TYR A 81 -8.38 9.62 -2.89
C TYR A 81 -7.62 8.83 -1.82
N ASP A 82 -7.28 9.46 -0.70
CA ASP A 82 -6.60 8.83 0.44
C ASP A 82 -7.62 8.12 1.34
N SER A 83 -8.00 6.91 0.92
CA SER A 83 -8.98 6.08 1.63
C SER A 83 -8.68 4.59 1.45
N ARG A 84 -9.02 3.78 2.46
CA ARG A 84 -8.87 2.32 2.42
C ARG A 84 -9.63 1.67 1.29
N MET A 85 -10.81 2.21 0.97
CA MET A 85 -11.74 1.65 0.02
C MET A 85 -11.86 2.45 -1.28
N ALA A 86 -11.03 3.51 -1.46
CA ALA A 86 -11.08 4.32 -2.67
C ALA A 86 -10.86 3.49 -3.95
N TRP A 87 -10.01 2.47 -3.92
CA TRP A 87 -9.76 1.58 -5.04
C TRP A 87 -11.00 0.81 -5.51
N HIS A 88 -11.97 0.61 -4.60
CA HIS A 88 -13.23 -0.09 -4.88
C HIS A 88 -14.32 0.86 -5.39
N PHE A 89 -14.40 2.07 -4.84
CA PHE A 89 -15.46 3.02 -5.13
C PHE A 89 -15.11 4.08 -6.17
N ALA A 90 -13.89 4.63 -6.14
CA ALA A 90 -13.51 5.67 -7.09
C ALA A 90 -13.31 5.10 -8.49
N GLU A 91 -14.04 5.66 -9.47
CA GLU A 91 -14.05 5.18 -10.85
C GLU A 91 -12.90 5.77 -11.67
N ASN A 92 -12.44 5.03 -12.66
CA ASN A 92 -11.41 5.45 -13.63
C ASN A 92 -10.14 5.99 -12.96
N THR A 93 -9.67 5.30 -11.91
CA THR A 93 -8.50 5.70 -11.12
C THR A 93 -7.32 4.76 -11.34
N PHE A 94 -6.13 5.31 -11.21
CA PHE A 94 -4.91 4.53 -11.01
C PHE A 94 -4.89 4.03 -9.56
N LYS A 95 -5.02 2.72 -9.37
CA LYS A 95 -5.18 2.09 -8.05
C LYS A 95 -3.82 1.73 -7.48
N VAL A 96 -3.45 2.37 -6.37
CA VAL A 96 -2.14 2.20 -5.72
C VAL A 96 -2.33 1.68 -4.30
N TYR A 97 -1.55 0.65 -3.94
CA TYR A 97 -1.44 0.16 -2.58
C TYR A 97 -0.02 0.36 -2.05
N MET A 98 0.12 1.09 -0.95
CA MET A 98 1.41 1.34 -0.31
C MET A 98 1.66 0.31 0.78
N TYR A 99 2.61 -0.58 0.50
CA TYR A 99 3.13 -1.58 1.44
C TYR A 99 4.19 -0.97 2.36
N VAL A 100 4.40 -1.59 3.49
CA VAL A 100 5.53 -1.40 4.39
C VAL A 100 5.77 -2.69 5.16
N ASP A 101 7.03 -3.01 5.44
CA ASP A 101 7.35 -4.09 6.37
C ASP A 101 6.69 -3.83 7.74
N PRO A 102 6.02 -4.83 8.35
CA PRO A 102 5.29 -4.63 9.59
C PRO A 102 6.14 -4.13 10.74
N THR A 103 7.40 -4.56 10.84
CA THR A 103 8.31 -4.16 11.92
C THR A 103 8.76 -2.71 11.75
N ILE A 104 8.99 -2.30 10.50
CA ILE A 104 9.30 -0.90 10.16
C ILE A 104 8.09 0.01 10.39
N ALA A 105 6.88 -0.46 10.03
CA ALA A 105 5.64 0.26 10.35
C ALA A 105 5.49 0.51 11.86
N ALA A 106 5.68 -0.55 12.66
CA ALA A 106 5.61 -0.48 14.11
C ALA A 106 6.63 0.51 14.69
N LYS A 107 7.88 0.43 14.25
CA LYS A 107 8.94 1.35 14.64
C LYS A 107 8.61 2.81 14.30
N ARG A 108 8.06 3.07 13.10
CA ARG A 108 7.66 4.41 12.67
C ARG A 108 6.57 4.99 13.54
N VAL A 109 5.50 4.22 13.83
CA VAL A 109 4.38 4.73 14.64
C VAL A 109 4.74 4.85 16.11
N PHE A 110 5.59 3.97 16.64
CA PHE A 110 6.08 4.04 18.02
C PHE A 110 6.92 5.30 18.27
N ASN A 111 7.78 5.67 17.30
CA ASN A 111 8.65 6.84 17.40
C ASN A 111 7.97 8.15 16.94
N ALA A 112 6.77 8.08 16.37
CA ALA A 112 6.05 9.28 15.94
C ALA A 112 5.28 9.89 17.12
N ASP A 113 5.43 11.20 17.32
CA ASP A 113 4.56 11.93 18.23
C ASP A 113 3.17 12.08 17.57
N ARG A 114 2.21 11.27 18.02
CA ARG A 114 0.82 11.27 17.52
C ARG A 114 -0.17 11.78 18.59
N GLY A 115 0.32 12.47 19.60
CA GLY A 115 -0.46 12.95 20.72
C GLY A 115 -1.01 11.82 21.58
N ASP A 116 -2.12 12.07 22.28
CA ASP A 116 -2.70 11.11 23.23
C ASP A 116 -3.57 10.01 22.58
N VAL A 117 -3.80 10.09 21.28
CA VAL A 117 -4.75 9.21 20.57
C VAL A 117 -4.16 7.85 20.21
N GLU A 118 -2.84 7.78 19.96
CA GLU A 118 -2.14 6.55 19.61
C GLU A 118 -0.86 6.43 20.44
N LYS A 119 -0.95 5.80 21.62
CA LYS A 119 0.19 5.49 22.50
C LYS A 119 0.44 3.99 22.52
N TYR A 120 1.69 3.61 22.31
CA TYR A 120 2.14 2.22 22.34
C TYR A 120 3.14 2.02 23.46
N ALA A 121 3.05 0.89 24.17
CA ALA A 121 3.95 0.57 25.27
C ALA A 121 5.37 0.17 24.79
N SER A 122 5.46 -0.39 23.57
CA SER A 122 6.70 -0.84 22.92
C SER A 122 6.52 -0.94 21.41
N GLU A 123 7.62 -1.16 20.66
CA GLU A 123 7.55 -1.47 19.22
C GLU A 123 6.77 -2.78 18.95
N GLU A 124 6.89 -3.78 19.82
CA GLU A 124 6.14 -5.03 19.74
C GLU A 124 4.64 -4.82 19.96
N ASP A 125 4.27 -4.00 20.93
CA ASP A 125 2.88 -3.59 21.16
C ASP A 125 2.31 -2.85 19.96
N ALA A 126 3.06 -1.90 19.39
CA ALA A 126 2.69 -1.22 18.16
C ALA A 126 2.48 -2.19 16.99
N LEU A 127 3.37 -3.17 16.80
CA LEU A 127 3.26 -4.21 15.78
C LEU A 127 1.95 -5.01 15.93
N ASN A 128 1.68 -5.47 17.15
CA ASN A 128 0.49 -6.27 17.45
C ASN A 128 -0.80 -5.48 17.22
N GLN A 129 -0.85 -4.22 17.68
CA GLN A 129 -2.02 -3.36 17.51
C GLN A 129 -2.25 -2.96 16.04
N LEU A 130 -1.20 -2.64 15.27
CA LEU A 130 -1.31 -2.34 13.85
C LEU A 130 -1.82 -3.54 13.05
N ASN A 131 -1.31 -4.74 13.33
CA ASN A 131 -1.76 -5.97 12.67
C ASN A 131 -3.22 -6.29 13.04
N ALA A 132 -3.57 -6.22 14.33
CA ALA A 132 -4.94 -6.46 14.79
C ALA A 132 -5.92 -5.48 14.13
N ARG A 133 -5.62 -4.18 14.13
CA ARG A 133 -6.46 -3.15 13.50
C ARG A 133 -6.60 -3.38 11.99
N GLY A 134 -5.50 -3.67 11.27
CA GLY A 134 -5.56 -3.94 9.83
C GLY A 134 -6.42 -5.15 9.50
N ASN A 135 -6.30 -6.23 10.29
CA ASN A 135 -7.08 -7.45 10.12
C ASN A 135 -8.58 -7.21 10.41
N GLU A 136 -8.91 -6.46 11.47
CA GLU A 136 -10.31 -6.14 11.79
C GLU A 136 -10.95 -5.23 10.72
N GLU A 137 -10.22 -4.23 10.22
CA GLU A 137 -10.67 -3.42 9.08
C GLU A 137 -10.96 -4.31 7.85
N ASN A 138 -10.06 -5.23 7.52
CA ASN A 138 -10.21 -6.11 6.35
C ASN A 138 -11.38 -7.11 6.52
N LYS A 139 -11.57 -7.67 7.73
CA LYS A 139 -12.74 -8.51 8.04
C LYS A 139 -14.05 -7.73 7.84
N ARG A 140 -14.10 -6.46 8.26
CA ARG A 140 -15.26 -5.60 8.05
C ARG A 140 -15.53 -5.38 6.57
N PHE A 141 -14.51 -5.08 5.75
CA PHE A 141 -14.66 -4.90 4.31
C PHE A 141 -15.11 -6.18 3.61
N LYS A 142 -14.57 -7.34 4.00
CA LYS A 142 -15.05 -8.63 3.50
C LYS A 142 -16.52 -8.87 3.82
N LYS A 143 -16.97 -8.52 5.02
CA LYS A 143 -18.35 -8.70 5.45
C LYS A 143 -19.33 -7.77 4.72
N ILE A 144 -18.97 -6.48 4.54
CA ILE A 144 -19.86 -5.45 4.00
C ILE A 144 -19.85 -5.46 2.47
N TYR A 145 -18.65 -5.54 1.85
CA TYR A 145 -18.45 -5.34 0.42
C TYR A 145 -18.02 -6.60 -0.33
N ASN A 146 -17.80 -7.72 0.38
CA ASN A 146 -17.27 -8.97 -0.16
C ASN A 146 -15.92 -8.79 -0.88
N VAL A 147 -15.05 -7.92 -0.38
CA VAL A 147 -13.72 -7.63 -0.94
C VAL A 147 -12.62 -7.85 0.07
N ASP A 148 -11.44 -8.25 -0.42
CA ASP A 148 -10.21 -8.37 0.36
C ASP A 148 -9.28 -7.20 0.03
N ASN A 149 -9.12 -6.27 0.99
CA ASN A 149 -8.26 -5.11 0.81
C ASN A 149 -6.76 -5.46 0.74
N PHE A 150 -6.38 -6.67 1.14
CA PHE A 150 -5.01 -7.16 1.07
C PHE A 150 -4.72 -7.97 -0.20
N ASP A 151 -5.71 -8.18 -1.04
CA ASP A 151 -5.51 -8.82 -2.35
C ASP A 151 -4.87 -7.84 -3.33
N TYR A 152 -3.60 -8.06 -3.64
CA TYR A 152 -2.83 -7.20 -4.53
C TYR A 152 -3.40 -7.12 -5.95
N SER A 153 -4.13 -8.14 -6.40
CA SER A 153 -4.77 -8.13 -7.72
C SER A 153 -5.86 -7.05 -7.89
N ASN A 154 -6.25 -6.39 -6.80
CA ASN A 154 -7.16 -5.25 -6.84
C ASN A 154 -6.48 -3.94 -7.28
N TYR A 155 -5.15 -3.90 -7.36
CA TYR A 155 -4.38 -2.69 -7.57
C TYR A 155 -3.55 -2.76 -8.85
N HIS A 156 -3.32 -1.61 -9.48
CA HIS A 156 -2.43 -1.49 -10.63
C HIS A 156 -0.97 -1.40 -10.20
N LEU A 157 -0.70 -0.76 -9.04
CA LEU A 157 0.64 -0.62 -8.49
C LEU A 157 0.66 -0.97 -7.00
N ILE A 158 1.57 -1.87 -6.62
CA ILE A 158 2.01 -2.07 -5.25
C ILE A 158 3.35 -1.34 -5.09
N ILE A 159 3.42 -0.39 -4.17
CA ILE A 159 4.67 0.34 -3.90
C ILE A 159 5.10 0.17 -2.45
N ASP A 160 6.34 -0.27 -2.26
CA ASP A 160 6.92 -0.51 -0.94
C ASP A 160 7.59 0.76 -0.40
N SER A 161 7.24 1.11 0.82
CA SER A 161 7.80 2.25 1.54
C SER A 161 8.81 1.86 2.62
N THR A 162 9.25 0.61 2.67
CA THR A 162 10.14 0.12 3.74
C THR A 162 11.48 0.86 3.73
N THR A 163 12.13 0.97 2.58
CA THR A 163 13.44 1.62 2.41
C THR A 163 13.44 2.91 1.60
N PRO A 164 12.61 3.06 0.55
CA PRO A 164 12.62 4.28 -0.26
C PRO A 164 12.19 5.51 0.53
N SER A 165 12.71 6.69 0.13
CA SER A 165 12.28 7.96 0.70
C SER A 165 10.84 8.31 0.25
N PRO A 166 10.11 9.14 1.01
CA PRO A 166 8.79 9.60 0.62
C PRO A 166 8.77 10.30 -0.75
N GLU A 167 9.85 11.01 -1.11
CA GLU A 167 10.03 11.69 -2.39
C GLU A 167 10.15 10.68 -3.53
N GLN A 168 10.98 9.63 -3.37
CA GLN A 168 11.11 8.55 -4.35
C GLN A 168 9.79 7.82 -4.58
N ILE A 169 9.00 7.64 -3.52
CA ILE A 169 7.68 7.01 -3.61
C ILE A 169 6.70 7.92 -4.36
N ALA A 170 6.64 9.21 -4.01
CA ALA A 170 5.75 10.16 -4.67
C ALA A 170 6.08 10.31 -6.15
N ASP A 171 7.37 10.40 -6.51
CA ASP A 171 7.84 10.45 -7.91
C ASP A 171 7.41 9.19 -8.68
N ALA A 172 7.61 8.01 -8.10
CA ALA A 172 7.23 6.74 -8.71
C ALA A 172 5.70 6.63 -8.92
N ILE A 173 4.90 7.10 -7.95
CA ILE A 173 3.43 7.11 -8.07
C ILE A 173 2.98 8.10 -9.16
N ALA A 174 3.52 9.32 -9.17
CA ALA A 174 3.16 10.33 -10.17
C ALA A 174 3.53 9.89 -11.59
N LYS A 175 4.72 9.30 -11.77
CA LYS A 175 5.15 8.71 -13.03
C LYS A 175 4.27 7.52 -13.43
N GLY A 176 4.00 6.60 -12.50
CA GLY A 176 3.15 5.44 -12.76
C GLY A 176 1.72 5.82 -13.16
N ALA A 177 1.15 6.88 -12.56
CA ALA A 177 -0.16 7.40 -12.93
C ALA A 177 -0.17 7.97 -14.36
N LYS A 178 0.89 8.67 -14.77
CA LYS A 178 1.04 9.18 -16.14
C LYS A 178 1.20 8.04 -17.14
N ASP A 179 2.09 7.08 -16.85
CA ASP A 179 2.32 5.91 -17.72
C ASP A 179 1.04 5.10 -17.88
N PHE A 180 0.24 4.94 -16.81
CA PHE A 180 -1.05 4.24 -16.84
C PHE A 180 -2.11 4.99 -17.64
N GLU A 181 -2.14 6.33 -17.58
CA GLU A 181 -3.05 7.16 -18.36
C GLU A 181 -2.76 7.05 -19.87
N GLU A 182 -1.48 7.00 -20.25
CA GLU A 182 -1.04 6.85 -21.63
C GLU A 182 -1.22 5.41 -22.17
N ASN A 183 -0.93 4.41 -21.34
CA ASN A 183 -0.97 2.99 -21.69
C ASN A 183 -1.56 2.15 -20.54
N PRO A 184 -2.89 2.08 -20.42
CA PRO A 184 -3.55 1.30 -19.37
C PRO A 184 -3.18 -0.19 -19.44
N TYR A 185 -2.99 -0.80 -18.26
CA TYR A 185 -2.69 -2.22 -18.11
C TYR A 185 -3.54 -2.84 -16.98
N THR A 186 -3.66 -4.16 -16.99
CA THR A 186 -4.48 -4.93 -16.03
C THR A 186 -3.64 -5.67 -15.00
N ASP A 187 -2.37 -5.99 -15.33
CA ASP A 187 -1.50 -6.72 -14.45
C ASP A 187 -1.00 -5.84 -13.30
N THR A 188 -0.90 -6.41 -12.10
CA THR A 188 -0.37 -5.67 -10.95
C THR A 188 1.13 -5.53 -11.06
N LYS A 189 1.61 -4.32 -11.22
CA LYS A 189 3.05 -3.98 -11.15
C LYS A 189 3.47 -3.76 -9.71
N MET A 190 4.73 -4.08 -9.42
CA MET A 190 5.31 -3.89 -8.08
C MET A 190 6.59 -3.07 -8.16
N LEU A 191 6.71 -2.12 -7.25
CA LEU A 191 7.94 -1.41 -6.90
C LEU A 191 8.25 -1.73 -5.45
N VAL A 192 9.06 -2.75 -5.22
CA VAL A 192 9.33 -3.26 -3.87
C VAL A 192 10.79 -3.11 -3.51
N SER A 193 11.06 -2.89 -2.23
CA SER A 193 12.43 -2.96 -1.71
C SER A 193 13.00 -4.36 -1.96
N PRO A 194 14.16 -4.51 -2.61
CA PRO A 194 14.75 -5.83 -2.78
C PRO A 194 15.02 -6.55 -1.45
N PHE A 195 15.14 -5.82 -0.35
CA PHE A 195 15.49 -6.34 0.97
C PHE A 195 14.32 -6.94 1.77
N VAL A 196 13.10 -6.89 1.23
CA VAL A 196 11.90 -7.52 1.81
C VAL A 196 11.35 -8.66 0.95
N VAL A 197 12.08 -9.05 -0.10
CA VAL A 197 11.69 -10.12 -1.03
C VAL A 197 12.61 -11.31 -0.82
N PHE A 198 12.04 -12.43 -0.37
CA PHE A 198 12.78 -13.64 -0.03
C PHE A 198 12.92 -14.58 -1.23
N PRO A 199 14.10 -15.22 -1.40
CA PRO A 199 14.34 -16.14 -2.50
C PRO A 199 13.60 -17.47 -2.30
N THR A 200 13.25 -18.13 -3.40
CA THR A 200 12.73 -19.51 -3.44
C THR A 200 13.58 -20.45 -4.29
N ALA A 201 14.68 -19.96 -4.87
CA ALA A 201 15.67 -20.74 -5.60
C ALA A 201 17.10 -20.44 -5.09
N PRO A 202 18.04 -21.38 -5.20
CA PRO A 202 19.44 -21.15 -4.80
C PRO A 202 20.07 -19.98 -5.54
N TYR A 203 21.03 -19.31 -4.89
CA TYR A 203 21.76 -18.19 -5.47
C TYR A 203 22.49 -18.62 -6.77
N GLY A 204 22.35 -17.82 -7.82
CA GLY A 204 23.01 -18.05 -9.10
C GLY A 204 22.36 -19.07 -10.02
N THR A 205 21.15 -19.56 -9.72
CA THR A 205 20.50 -20.62 -10.52
C THR A 205 19.37 -20.13 -11.43
N ASP A 206 18.97 -18.86 -11.36
CA ASP A 206 17.84 -18.32 -12.11
C ASP A 206 18.24 -17.00 -12.78
N ASP A 207 18.41 -17.06 -14.10
CA ASP A 207 18.84 -15.96 -14.98
C ASP A 207 17.66 -15.25 -15.69
N GLU A 208 16.43 -15.45 -15.25
CA GLU A 208 15.26 -14.79 -15.80
C GLU A 208 15.36 -13.25 -15.66
N GLU A 209 15.07 -12.55 -16.76
CA GLU A 209 15.15 -11.10 -16.81
C GLU A 209 13.98 -10.39 -16.11
N GLU A 210 12.83 -11.05 -16.02
CA GLU A 210 11.67 -10.54 -15.32
C GLU A 210 11.68 -10.98 -13.85
N ILE A 211 11.51 -10.04 -12.92
CA ILE A 211 11.29 -10.37 -11.52
C ILE A 211 9.79 -10.59 -11.31
N VAL A 212 9.44 -11.79 -10.87
CA VAL A 212 8.06 -12.15 -10.50
C VAL A 212 7.99 -12.43 -9.01
N ILE A 213 7.01 -11.82 -8.34
CA ILE A 213 6.84 -11.90 -6.89
C ILE A 213 5.44 -12.43 -6.56
N THR A 214 5.38 -13.29 -5.54
CA THR A 214 4.13 -13.73 -4.92
C THR A 214 4.06 -13.33 -3.45
N LEU A 215 2.86 -13.39 -2.87
CA LEU A 215 2.63 -13.09 -1.46
C LEU A 215 2.10 -14.35 -0.76
N VAL A 216 2.79 -14.79 0.30
CA VAL A 216 2.36 -15.88 1.17
C VAL A 216 2.49 -15.41 2.62
N ASP A 217 1.41 -15.51 3.38
CA ASP A 217 1.37 -15.11 4.80
C ASP A 217 1.90 -13.68 5.06
N SER A 218 1.57 -12.74 4.14
CA SER A 218 2.04 -11.34 4.16
C SER A 218 3.54 -11.16 3.90
N VAL A 219 4.23 -12.17 3.39
CA VAL A 219 5.65 -12.16 3.03
C VAL A 219 5.82 -12.23 1.52
N HIS A 220 6.69 -11.40 0.98
CA HIS A 220 7.02 -11.38 -0.44
C HIS A 220 8.08 -12.43 -0.77
N TYR A 221 7.81 -13.25 -1.78
CA TYR A 221 8.73 -14.26 -2.29
C TYR A 221 9.00 -14.06 -3.77
N CYS A 222 10.26 -14.14 -4.15
CA CYS A 222 10.68 -14.15 -5.55
C CYS A 222 10.31 -15.51 -6.17
N VAL A 223 9.61 -15.50 -7.31
CA VAL A 223 9.24 -16.70 -8.08
C VAL A 223 10.16 -16.88 -9.26
N LYS A 224 10.59 -15.76 -9.88
CA LYS A 224 11.52 -15.68 -11.01
C LYS A 224 12.38 -14.44 -10.91
N GLY A 225 13.53 -14.44 -11.60
CA GLY A 225 14.46 -13.32 -11.65
C GLY A 225 15.31 -13.17 -10.39
N HIS A 226 15.64 -14.28 -9.74
CA HIS A 226 16.41 -14.30 -8.51
C HIS A 226 17.79 -13.66 -8.63
N ASN A 227 18.52 -13.91 -9.73
CA ASN A 227 19.83 -13.31 -9.96
C ASN A 227 19.74 -11.79 -10.15
N LYS A 228 18.71 -11.34 -10.87
CA LYS A 228 18.43 -9.90 -11.03
C LYS A 228 18.05 -9.23 -9.71
N LEU A 229 17.23 -9.89 -8.90
CA LEU A 229 16.89 -9.42 -7.56
C LEU A 229 18.15 -9.33 -6.68
N ALA A 230 19.00 -10.35 -6.67
CA ALA A 230 20.26 -10.35 -5.93
C ALA A 230 21.22 -9.22 -6.38
N ALA A 231 21.28 -8.92 -7.67
CA ALA A 231 22.07 -7.80 -8.18
C ALA A 231 21.53 -6.45 -7.67
N LEU A 232 20.21 -6.28 -7.59
CA LEU A 232 19.59 -5.08 -7.02
C LEU A 232 19.85 -4.96 -5.51
N GLN A 233 19.88 -6.08 -4.78
CA GLN A 233 20.28 -6.11 -3.36
C GLN A 233 21.74 -5.68 -3.20
N LEU A 234 22.64 -6.23 -4.03
CA LEU A 234 24.05 -5.89 -4.00
C LEU A 234 24.34 -4.41 -4.30
N CYS A 235 23.59 -3.82 -5.24
CA CYS A 235 23.70 -2.41 -5.63
C CYS A 235 23.01 -1.46 -4.64
N GLY A 236 22.27 -1.95 -3.64
CA GLY A 236 21.50 -1.11 -2.73
C GLY A 236 20.33 -0.37 -3.41
N SER A 237 19.71 -0.99 -4.42
CA SER A 237 18.61 -0.36 -5.15
C SER A 237 17.42 -0.06 -4.24
N ALA A 238 16.81 1.12 -4.43
CA ALA A 238 15.60 1.49 -3.69
C ALA A 238 14.40 0.61 -4.07
N PHE A 239 14.28 0.24 -5.36
CA PHE A 239 13.21 -0.58 -5.88
C PHE A 239 13.70 -1.71 -6.79
N ALA A 240 13.05 -2.86 -6.67
CA ALA A 240 12.95 -3.87 -7.70
C ALA A 240 11.62 -3.66 -8.46
N HIS A 241 11.71 -3.55 -9.78
CA HIS A 241 10.53 -3.58 -10.65
C HIS A 241 10.12 -5.03 -10.86
N ALA A 242 8.92 -5.40 -10.50
CA ALA A 242 8.44 -6.76 -10.57
C ALA A 242 6.97 -6.83 -11.02
N THR A 243 6.55 -8.02 -11.43
CA THR A 243 5.15 -8.38 -11.70
C THR A 243 4.61 -9.25 -10.55
N PHE A 244 3.38 -9.01 -10.14
CA PHE A 244 2.73 -9.83 -9.11
C PHE A 244 2.08 -11.07 -9.71
N GLN A 245 2.41 -12.24 -9.17
CA GLN A 245 1.73 -13.49 -9.48
C GLN A 245 0.99 -14.01 -8.26
N LYS A 246 -0.35 -13.96 -8.31
CA LYS A 246 -1.20 -14.48 -7.23
C LYS A 246 -1.12 -16.01 -7.18
N ASN A 247 -1.01 -16.56 -5.96
CA ASN A 247 -1.03 -18.00 -5.69
C ASN A 247 0.04 -18.79 -6.48
N ALA A 248 1.22 -18.22 -6.71
CA ALA A 248 2.32 -18.99 -7.29
C ALA A 248 2.68 -20.17 -6.38
N PRO A 249 2.88 -21.37 -6.93
CA PRO A 249 3.30 -22.52 -6.14
C PRO A 249 4.77 -22.36 -5.72
N ILE A 250 5.00 -22.05 -4.44
CA ILE A 250 6.34 -21.91 -3.86
C ILE A 250 6.46 -22.75 -2.58
N THR A 251 7.70 -23.12 -2.26
CA THR A 251 8.05 -23.72 -0.97
C THR A 251 9.12 -22.86 -0.33
N PRO A 252 8.77 -22.03 0.69
CA PRO A 252 9.76 -21.20 1.38
C PRO A 252 10.85 -22.05 2.04
N ASP A 253 12.12 -21.70 1.79
CA ASP A 253 13.29 -22.34 2.39
C ASP A 253 14.17 -21.28 3.06
N LYS A 254 14.17 -21.28 4.40
CA LYS A 254 14.95 -20.33 5.19
C LYS A 254 16.46 -20.51 5.06
N THR A 255 16.95 -21.64 4.55
CA THR A 255 18.39 -21.84 4.32
C THR A 255 18.91 -20.94 3.21
N LEU A 256 18.07 -20.72 2.19
CA LEU A 256 18.37 -19.82 1.07
C LEU A 256 18.55 -18.36 1.52
N PHE A 257 17.83 -17.92 2.56
CA PHE A 257 17.90 -16.53 3.04
C PHE A 257 19.31 -16.18 3.51
N LYS A 258 19.94 -17.07 4.29
CA LYS A 258 21.31 -16.92 4.77
C LYS A 258 22.33 -16.97 3.64
N GLU A 259 22.09 -17.79 2.62
CA GLU A 259 22.91 -17.87 1.42
C GLU A 259 22.94 -16.52 0.69
N TYR A 260 21.76 -15.95 0.43
CA TYR A 260 21.62 -14.64 -0.23
C TYR A 260 22.22 -13.50 0.61
N GLU A 261 21.94 -13.45 1.91
CA GLU A 261 22.53 -12.45 2.82
C GLU A 261 24.06 -12.47 2.77
N LYS A 262 24.65 -13.67 2.70
CA LYS A 262 26.10 -13.83 2.60
C LYS A 262 26.64 -13.45 1.23
N ALA A 263 25.98 -13.88 0.16
CA ALA A 263 26.41 -13.65 -1.22
C ALA A 263 26.36 -12.17 -1.62
N ALA A 264 25.31 -11.44 -1.24
CA ALA A 264 25.12 -10.04 -1.57
C ALA A 264 25.46 -9.07 -0.41
N ASN A 265 26.01 -9.59 0.70
CA ASN A 265 26.47 -8.80 1.87
C ASN A 265 25.41 -7.83 2.40
N PHE A 266 24.20 -8.31 2.61
CA PHE A 266 23.08 -7.55 3.18
C PHE A 266 22.34 -8.34 4.27
N LYS A 267 21.30 -7.73 4.85
CA LYS A 267 20.36 -8.40 5.75
C LYS A 267 18.93 -8.12 5.29
N PHE A 268 18.08 -9.14 5.34
CA PHE A 268 16.65 -8.94 5.18
C PHE A 268 16.09 -8.13 6.37
N PHE A 269 15.11 -7.28 6.10
CA PHE A 269 14.50 -6.44 7.15
C PHE A 269 13.63 -7.24 8.12
N THR A 270 12.94 -8.27 7.62
CA THR A 270 12.07 -9.12 8.44
C THR A 270 12.77 -10.44 8.76
N ASN A 271 12.78 -10.80 10.03
CA ASN A 271 13.14 -12.15 10.47
C ASN A 271 11.88 -13.03 10.37
N ILE A 272 11.85 -13.92 9.39
CA ILE A 272 10.75 -14.88 9.20
C ILE A 272 11.01 -16.16 10.04
#